data_62bfff15a260a3dbb0dbdad66d042f97
#
_entry.id   62bfff15a260a3dbb0dbdad66d042f97
#
_cell.length_a   1.000
_cell.length_b   1.000
_cell.length_c   1.000
_cell.angle_alpha   90.00
_cell.angle_beta   90.00
_cell.angle_gamma   90.00
#
_symmetry.space_group_name_H-M   'P 1'
#
loop_
_entity.id
_entity.type
_entity.pdbx_description
1 polymer ?
#
loop_
_entity_poly.entity_id
_entity_poly.type
_entity_poly.pdbx_seq_one_letter_code
_entity_poly.pdbx_strand_id
1 'polypeptide(L)'
;MKFSSFASCLAAAGAVAAGRVPHQGGHDKGQLPTTKIANIEVVDTPLVQSAVKLVKQFIPLQPYLYNHLMRSWLFGAAAFNNNATLKASVDLELHAVGTLLHDLGWDMRPNSPWHSANRPFEVDSGLGAVAFVKENGGNWDENRLERMYDGITLQGMGSYLAGKNIDSNWIVQSVEFEFPGPRSPLIRNADYDTILAEFPNDTVFRGTNETFTWLALTKPAGTRGTFIDYFGTAYVPGYGPQSHVAFDLITGGVADEIAQHPNSTFVSNL
;
A
#
# COMPACT_ATOMS: atom_id res chain seq x y z
N MET A 1 -13.12 -11.70 -22.28
CA MET A 1 -12.05 -10.68 -22.36
C MET A 1 -10.89 -11.16 -21.52
N LYS A 2 -9.68 -11.24 -22.09
CA LYS A 2 -8.54 -11.87 -21.43
C LYS A 2 -7.89 -10.85 -20.46
N PHE A 3 -7.90 -11.13 -19.18
CA PHE A 3 -7.19 -10.38 -18.12
C PHE A 3 -5.66 -10.63 -18.19
N SER A 4 -4.99 -10.17 -19.24
CA SER A 4 -3.54 -10.45 -19.35
C SER A 4 -2.63 -9.22 -19.24
N SER A 5 -3.15 -8.06 -18.80
CA SER A 5 -2.34 -6.84 -18.74
C SER A 5 -2.06 -6.30 -17.32
N PHE A 6 -2.76 -6.75 -16.28
CA PHE A 6 -2.47 -6.30 -14.90
C PHE A 6 -1.28 -7.04 -14.25
N ALA A 7 -1.06 -8.29 -14.64
CA ALA A 7 0.04 -9.10 -14.10
C ALA A 7 1.42 -8.70 -14.66
N SER A 8 1.49 -7.93 -15.75
CA SER A 8 2.76 -7.58 -16.40
C SER A 8 3.48 -6.39 -15.81
N CYS A 9 2.84 -5.55 -15.00
CA CYS A 9 3.52 -4.46 -14.29
C CYS A 9 4.14 -4.89 -12.95
N LEU A 10 3.71 -6.01 -12.40
CA LEU A 10 4.10 -6.50 -11.07
C LEU A 10 5.23 -7.55 -11.09
N ALA A 11 5.53 -8.16 -12.26
CA ALA A 11 6.49 -9.25 -12.37
C ALA A 11 7.95 -8.81 -12.61
N ALA A 12 8.28 -7.52 -12.62
CA ALA A 12 9.62 -7.01 -12.86
C ALA A 12 10.39 -6.62 -11.58
N ALA A 13 10.00 -7.13 -10.42
CA ALA A 13 10.83 -7.06 -9.21
C ALA A 13 11.97 -8.11 -9.29
N GLY A 14 12.69 -8.12 -10.40
CA GLY A 14 14.01 -8.71 -10.50
C GLY A 14 14.94 -8.00 -9.53
N ALA A 15 15.73 -8.75 -8.77
CA ALA A 15 16.71 -8.30 -7.80
C ALA A 15 17.48 -7.05 -8.27
N VAL A 16 16.99 -5.87 -7.95
CA VAL A 16 17.80 -4.66 -8.03
C VAL A 16 18.74 -4.72 -6.84
N ALA A 17 20.03 -4.90 -7.13
CA ALA A 17 21.08 -4.71 -6.14
C ALA A 17 20.96 -3.27 -5.64
N ALA A 18 20.31 -3.09 -4.48
CA ALA A 18 20.17 -1.82 -3.82
C ALA A 18 21.57 -1.26 -3.55
N GLY A 19 21.92 -0.18 -4.22
CA GLY A 19 23.08 0.61 -3.88
C GLY A 19 23.00 0.96 -2.40
N ARG A 20 23.97 0.51 -1.59
CA ARG A 20 24.04 0.79 -0.15
C ARG A 20 24.11 2.29 0.05
N VAL A 21 22.99 2.89 0.45
CA VAL A 21 23.02 4.13 1.20
C VAL A 21 23.48 3.76 2.63
N PRO A 22 24.51 4.38 3.19
CA PRO A 22 24.98 4.03 4.54
C PRO A 22 23.87 4.27 5.56
N HIS A 23 23.50 3.23 6.24
CA HIS A 23 22.55 3.27 7.36
C HIS A 23 23.26 3.93 8.55
N GLN A 24 23.12 5.24 8.72
CA GLN A 24 23.49 5.95 9.95
C GLN A 24 22.26 6.05 10.85
N GLY A 25 22.19 5.19 11.82
CA GLY A 25 21.17 5.19 12.88
C GLY A 25 21.26 3.88 13.64
N GLY A 26 22.27 3.76 14.55
CA GLY A 26 22.35 2.66 15.49
C GLY A 26 21.22 2.77 16.52
N HIS A 27 20.05 2.19 16.22
CA HIS A 27 19.13 1.82 17.28
C HIS A 27 19.71 0.61 18.01
N ASP A 28 19.82 0.72 19.33
CA ASP A 28 20.10 -0.42 20.19
C ASP A 28 19.03 -1.48 19.88
N LYS A 29 19.39 -2.50 19.09
CA LYS A 29 18.49 -3.59 18.68
C LYS A 29 18.32 -4.55 19.85
N GLY A 30 17.77 -4.07 20.97
CA GLY A 30 17.18 -4.95 21.96
C GLY A 30 16.20 -5.89 21.22
N GLN A 31 16.22 -7.17 21.54
CA GLN A 31 15.34 -8.14 20.94
C GLN A 31 13.89 -7.71 21.19
N LEU A 32 13.15 -7.35 20.12
CA LEU A 32 11.74 -6.99 20.23
C LEU A 32 10.94 -8.18 20.80
N PRO A 33 9.94 -7.93 21.65
CA PRO A 33 9.05 -9.00 22.10
C PRO A 33 8.34 -9.61 20.90
N THR A 34 8.13 -10.93 20.93
CA THR A 34 7.46 -11.67 19.86
C THR A 34 6.34 -12.57 20.42
N THR A 35 5.36 -12.84 19.57
CA THR A 35 4.30 -13.83 19.82
C THR A 35 4.07 -14.66 18.54
N LYS A 36 3.08 -15.55 18.56
CA LYS A 36 2.68 -16.32 17.37
C LYS A 36 1.22 -16.05 17.04
N ILE A 37 0.97 -15.77 15.75
CA ILE A 37 -0.37 -15.66 15.16
C ILE A 37 -0.36 -16.57 13.91
N ALA A 38 -1.34 -17.44 13.73
CA ALA A 38 -1.38 -18.44 12.66
C ALA A 38 -0.06 -19.25 12.54
N ASN A 39 0.55 -19.61 13.67
CA ASN A 39 1.88 -20.23 13.77
C ASN A 39 3.06 -19.40 13.24
N ILE A 40 2.85 -18.16 12.81
CA ILE A 40 3.90 -17.25 12.37
C ILE A 40 4.40 -16.47 13.57
N GLU A 41 5.74 -16.47 13.80
CA GLU A 41 6.36 -15.57 14.78
C GLU A 41 6.30 -14.12 14.29
N VAL A 42 5.79 -13.22 15.11
CA VAL A 42 5.60 -11.82 14.80
C VAL A 42 6.07 -10.94 15.95
N VAL A 43 6.42 -9.69 15.64
CA VAL A 43 6.71 -8.66 16.65
C VAL A 43 5.45 -8.36 17.45
N ASP A 44 5.60 -8.21 18.79
CA ASP A 44 4.49 -8.02 19.74
C ASP A 44 4.76 -6.85 20.69
N THR A 45 5.14 -5.69 20.13
CA THR A 45 5.29 -4.47 20.91
C THR A 45 3.94 -3.86 21.30
N PRO A 46 3.85 -3.00 22.33
CA PRO A 46 2.62 -2.29 22.67
C PRO A 46 2.02 -1.51 21.50
N LEU A 47 2.86 -0.96 20.62
CA LEU A 47 2.42 -0.23 19.42
C LEU A 47 1.75 -1.18 18.41
N VAL A 48 2.36 -2.35 18.15
CA VAL A 48 1.79 -3.38 17.26
C VAL A 48 0.47 -3.92 17.84
N GLN A 49 0.41 -4.18 19.14
CA GLN A 49 -0.84 -4.60 19.81
C GLN A 49 -1.94 -3.54 19.67
N SER A 50 -1.60 -2.25 19.78
CA SER A 50 -2.53 -1.15 19.56
C SER A 50 -3.00 -1.09 18.11
N ALA A 51 -2.12 -1.33 17.12
CA ALA A 51 -2.50 -1.40 15.71
C ALA A 51 -3.45 -2.58 15.42
N VAL A 52 -3.17 -3.76 15.96
CA VAL A 52 -4.08 -4.92 15.86
C VAL A 52 -5.44 -4.62 16.51
N LYS A 53 -5.46 -3.96 17.66
CA LYS A 53 -6.71 -3.54 18.32
C LYS A 53 -7.51 -2.56 17.47
N LEU A 54 -6.82 -1.63 16.78
CA LEU A 54 -7.48 -0.69 15.87
C LEU A 54 -8.13 -1.41 14.70
N VAL A 55 -7.38 -2.25 13.98
CA VAL A 55 -7.91 -2.90 12.76
C VAL A 55 -9.02 -3.92 13.07
N LYS A 56 -9.06 -4.50 14.26
CA LYS A 56 -10.20 -5.31 14.73
C LYS A 56 -11.53 -4.57 14.72
N GLN A 57 -11.52 -3.25 14.77
CA GLN A 57 -12.73 -2.43 14.70
C GLN A 57 -13.41 -2.49 13.33
N PHE A 58 -12.74 -2.98 12.27
CA PHE A 58 -13.33 -3.15 10.94
C PHE A 58 -14.21 -4.40 10.83
N ILE A 59 -14.04 -5.40 11.71
CA ILE A 59 -14.73 -6.70 11.64
C ILE A 59 -16.26 -6.57 11.47
N PRO A 60 -16.97 -5.70 12.21
CA PRO A 60 -18.43 -5.67 12.12
C PRO A 60 -18.97 -5.24 10.75
N LEU A 61 -18.25 -4.38 10.02
CA LEU A 61 -18.69 -3.84 8.74
C LEU A 61 -17.87 -4.39 7.56
N GLN A 62 -16.57 -4.56 7.75
CA GLN A 62 -15.62 -4.93 6.70
C GLN A 62 -14.70 -6.07 7.18
N PRO A 63 -15.23 -7.29 7.47
CA PRO A 63 -14.40 -8.39 7.96
C PRO A 63 -13.31 -8.78 6.97
N TYR A 64 -13.55 -8.62 5.65
CA TYR A 64 -12.55 -8.87 4.62
C TYR A 64 -11.34 -7.91 4.76
N LEU A 65 -11.56 -6.63 5.13
CA LEU A 65 -10.49 -5.66 5.34
C LEU A 65 -9.62 -6.04 6.52
N TYR A 66 -10.23 -6.43 7.65
CA TYR A 66 -9.47 -6.94 8.79
C TYR A 66 -8.60 -8.15 8.39
N ASN A 67 -9.20 -9.13 7.70
CA ASN A 67 -8.46 -10.31 7.25
C ASN A 67 -7.34 -9.95 6.26
N HIS A 68 -7.58 -9.01 5.35
CA HIS A 68 -6.58 -8.49 4.41
C HIS A 68 -5.37 -7.88 5.14
N LEU A 69 -5.60 -6.98 6.08
CA LEU A 69 -4.55 -6.33 6.85
C LEU A 69 -3.72 -7.33 7.67
N MET A 70 -4.38 -8.31 8.29
CA MET A 70 -3.71 -9.38 9.03
C MET A 70 -2.87 -10.26 8.11
N ARG A 71 -3.40 -10.68 6.94
CA ARG A 71 -2.64 -11.48 5.97
C ARG A 71 -1.44 -10.72 5.42
N SER A 72 -1.60 -9.46 5.05
CA SER A 72 -0.49 -8.62 4.56
C SER A 72 0.67 -8.59 5.55
N TRP A 73 0.39 -8.37 6.83
CA TRP A 73 1.40 -8.42 7.87
C TRP A 73 2.04 -9.80 8.00
N LEU A 74 1.21 -10.86 8.11
CA LEU A 74 1.68 -12.23 8.36
C LEU A 74 2.48 -12.81 7.19
N PHE A 75 2.15 -12.50 5.95
CA PHE A 75 2.93 -12.92 4.79
C PHE A 75 4.33 -12.31 4.80
N GLY A 76 4.46 -11.01 5.10
CA GLY A 76 5.77 -10.39 5.26
C GLY A 76 6.57 -11.00 6.41
N ALA A 77 5.95 -11.19 7.58
CA ALA A 77 6.58 -11.83 8.72
C ALA A 77 7.06 -13.26 8.42
N ALA A 78 6.26 -14.04 7.68
CA ALA A 78 6.64 -15.38 7.24
C ALA A 78 7.86 -15.34 6.29
N ALA A 79 7.89 -14.40 5.35
CA ALA A 79 9.04 -14.21 4.47
C ALA A 79 10.33 -13.87 5.25
N PHE A 80 10.22 -12.99 6.26
CA PHE A 80 11.36 -12.63 7.13
C PHE A 80 11.82 -13.82 7.97
N ASN A 81 10.91 -14.60 8.53
CA ASN A 81 11.26 -15.78 9.34
C ASN A 81 11.96 -16.86 8.51
N ASN A 82 11.69 -16.94 7.22
CA ASN A 82 12.32 -17.89 6.30
C ASN A 82 13.66 -17.37 5.73
N ASN A 83 14.03 -16.10 5.95
CA ASN A 83 15.24 -15.50 5.43
C ASN A 83 15.90 -14.59 6.47
N ALA A 84 16.87 -15.12 7.22
CA ALA A 84 17.53 -14.39 8.30
C ALA A 84 18.25 -13.10 7.84
N THR A 85 18.83 -13.11 6.63
CA THR A 85 19.49 -11.92 6.06
C THR A 85 18.47 -10.82 5.81
N LEU A 86 17.34 -11.17 5.21
CA LEU A 86 16.24 -10.25 4.98
C LEU A 86 15.67 -9.74 6.31
N LYS A 87 15.38 -10.63 7.26
CA LYS A 87 14.90 -10.27 8.61
C LYS A 87 15.81 -9.26 9.31
N ALA A 88 17.13 -9.40 9.14
CA ALA A 88 18.11 -8.47 9.72
C ALA A 88 18.18 -7.11 9.03
N SER A 89 17.68 -6.98 7.80
CA SER A 89 17.74 -5.77 6.98
C SER A 89 16.50 -4.87 7.07
N VAL A 90 15.41 -5.38 7.68
CA VAL A 90 14.10 -4.70 7.76
C VAL A 90 13.80 -4.29 9.20
N ASP A 91 13.12 -3.16 9.36
CA ASP A 91 12.53 -2.73 10.63
C ASP A 91 11.21 -3.46 10.84
N LEU A 92 11.24 -4.51 11.66
CA LEU A 92 10.10 -5.43 11.84
C LEU A 92 8.88 -4.77 12.50
N GLU A 93 9.09 -3.79 13.39
CA GLU A 93 7.98 -3.06 14.02
C GLU A 93 7.35 -2.08 13.03
N LEU A 94 8.18 -1.34 12.26
CA LEU A 94 7.72 -0.46 11.21
C LEU A 94 6.91 -1.25 10.16
N HIS A 95 7.43 -2.41 9.73
CA HIS A 95 6.73 -3.28 8.80
C HIS A 95 5.37 -3.73 9.36
N ALA A 96 5.32 -4.19 10.61
CA ALA A 96 4.08 -4.63 11.25
C ALA A 96 3.04 -3.50 11.30
N VAL A 97 3.44 -2.33 11.81
CA VAL A 97 2.54 -1.18 11.90
C VAL A 97 2.12 -0.67 10.52
N GLY A 98 3.07 -0.55 9.60
CA GLY A 98 2.81 -0.10 8.23
C GLY A 98 1.83 -1.00 7.48
N THR A 99 2.03 -2.32 7.52
CA THR A 99 1.12 -3.29 6.87
C THR A 99 -0.25 -3.39 7.55
N LEU A 100 -0.33 -3.24 8.87
CA LEU A 100 -1.62 -3.22 9.56
C LEU A 100 -2.43 -1.95 9.25
N LEU A 101 -1.78 -0.83 8.95
CA LEU A 101 -2.45 0.46 8.81
C LEU A 101 -2.48 0.98 7.35
N HIS A 102 -2.01 0.20 6.36
CA HIS A 102 -1.86 0.68 4.98
C HIS A 102 -3.18 1.07 4.30
N ASP A 103 -4.29 0.48 4.72
CA ASP A 103 -5.62 0.73 4.17
C ASP A 103 -6.61 1.36 5.16
N LEU A 104 -6.13 2.19 6.10
CA LEU A 104 -7.02 2.96 6.97
C LEU A 104 -8.03 3.80 6.18
N GLY A 105 -7.64 4.32 5.01
CA GLY A 105 -8.50 5.08 4.11
C GLY A 105 -9.63 4.26 3.45
N TRP A 106 -9.66 2.93 3.63
CA TRP A 106 -10.76 2.05 3.19
C TRP A 106 -11.88 1.96 4.21
N ASP A 107 -11.76 2.57 5.36
CA ASP A 107 -12.76 2.54 6.44
C ASP A 107 -14.10 3.15 6.01
N MET A 108 -15.08 2.30 5.72
CA MET A 108 -16.42 2.69 5.30
C MET A 108 -17.36 3.02 6.47
N ARG A 109 -16.86 3.03 7.70
CA ARG A 109 -17.68 3.39 8.86
C ARG A 109 -18.13 4.85 8.77
N PRO A 110 -19.37 5.18 9.19
CA PRO A 110 -19.82 6.56 9.26
C PRO A 110 -18.85 7.40 10.11
N ASN A 111 -18.49 8.59 9.61
CA ASN A 111 -17.57 9.52 10.29
C ASN A 111 -16.16 8.96 10.52
N SER A 112 -15.66 8.08 9.64
CA SER A 112 -14.28 7.64 9.68
C SER A 112 -13.33 8.84 9.71
N PRO A 113 -12.35 8.90 10.65
CA PRO A 113 -11.40 10.00 10.71
C PRO A 113 -10.37 9.94 9.56
N TRP A 114 -10.34 8.85 8.82
CA TRP A 114 -9.40 8.61 7.72
C TRP A 114 -10.01 8.78 6.34
N HIS A 115 -11.19 9.38 6.24
CA HIS A 115 -11.89 9.61 4.98
C HIS A 115 -11.97 11.11 4.68
N SER A 116 -11.05 11.62 3.85
CA SER A 116 -11.09 13.01 3.34
C SER A 116 -11.85 13.09 2.01
N ALA A 117 -12.35 14.27 1.66
CA ALA A 117 -13.11 14.47 0.44
C ALA A 117 -12.27 14.47 -0.84
N ASN A 118 -10.98 14.77 -0.77
CA ASN A 118 -10.17 15.14 -1.94
C ASN A 118 -8.76 14.56 -2.00
N ARG A 119 -8.35 13.73 -1.03
CA ARG A 119 -7.06 13.02 -1.09
C ARG A 119 -7.26 11.57 -1.52
N PRO A 120 -6.32 10.96 -2.23
CA PRO A 120 -6.29 9.50 -2.42
C PRO A 120 -6.32 8.78 -1.06
N PHE A 121 -6.89 7.57 -1.03
CA PHE A 121 -6.99 6.80 0.21
C PHE A 121 -5.62 6.44 0.78
N GLU A 122 -4.65 6.25 -0.08
CA GLU A 122 -3.26 5.94 0.30
C GLU A 122 -2.65 7.09 1.13
N VAL A 123 -2.95 8.34 0.75
CA VAL A 123 -2.52 9.53 1.49
C VAL A 123 -3.27 9.63 2.83
N ASP A 124 -4.57 9.38 2.83
CA ASP A 124 -5.37 9.35 4.06
C ASP A 124 -4.87 8.26 5.02
N SER A 125 -4.54 7.06 4.50
CA SER A 125 -3.96 5.96 5.27
C SER A 125 -2.59 6.33 5.84
N GLY A 126 -1.70 6.89 5.02
CA GLY A 126 -0.36 7.29 5.45
C GLY A 126 -0.38 8.35 6.56
N LEU A 127 -1.21 9.39 6.40
CA LEU A 127 -1.40 10.42 7.44
C LEU A 127 -2.02 9.83 8.71
N GLY A 128 -3.01 8.94 8.56
CA GLY A 128 -3.64 8.24 9.68
C GLY A 128 -2.65 7.35 10.43
N ALA A 129 -1.80 6.62 9.73
CA ALA A 129 -0.77 5.77 10.33
C ALA A 129 0.29 6.59 11.09
N VAL A 130 0.74 7.72 10.54
CA VAL A 130 1.67 8.63 11.22
C VAL A 130 1.05 9.21 12.50
N ALA A 131 -0.20 9.68 12.42
CA ALA A 131 -0.93 10.18 13.60
C ALA A 131 -1.08 9.07 14.65
N PHE A 132 -1.48 7.87 14.24
CA PHE A 132 -1.62 6.72 15.12
C PHE A 132 -0.33 6.41 15.89
N VAL A 133 0.82 6.36 15.20
CA VAL A 133 2.11 6.08 15.85
C VAL A 133 2.43 7.14 16.90
N LYS A 134 2.25 8.43 16.59
CA LYS A 134 2.50 9.54 17.51
C LYS A 134 1.57 9.49 18.74
N GLU A 135 0.31 9.13 18.56
CA GLU A 135 -0.70 9.08 19.62
C GLU A 135 -0.59 7.84 20.51
N ASN A 136 -0.05 6.73 20.00
CA ASN A 136 0.05 5.46 20.73
C ASN A 136 1.45 5.18 21.29
N GLY A 137 2.26 6.22 21.50
CA GLY A 137 3.54 6.13 22.17
C GLY A 137 4.68 5.60 21.31
N GLY A 138 4.50 5.56 19.98
CA GLY A 138 5.58 5.28 19.04
C GLY A 138 6.58 6.43 19.05
N ASN A 139 7.67 6.28 19.80
CA ASN A 139 8.74 7.27 19.83
C ASN A 139 9.67 7.10 18.63
N TRP A 140 9.07 7.24 17.40
CA TRP A 140 9.79 7.11 16.14
C TRP A 140 10.30 8.48 15.70
N ASP A 141 11.54 8.51 15.18
CA ASP A 141 12.07 9.68 14.52
C ASP A 141 11.35 9.97 13.18
N GLU A 142 11.51 11.17 12.65
CA GLU A 142 10.85 11.60 11.41
C GLU A 142 11.25 10.73 10.22
N ASN A 143 12.48 10.24 10.15
CA ASN A 143 12.93 9.35 9.07
C ASN A 143 12.22 7.99 9.12
N ARG A 144 11.99 7.44 10.31
CA ARG A 144 11.23 6.20 10.49
C ARG A 144 9.77 6.38 10.11
N LEU A 145 9.16 7.50 10.50
CA LEU A 145 7.80 7.87 10.12
C LEU A 145 7.67 8.06 8.59
N GLU A 146 8.65 8.74 7.96
CA GLU A 146 8.67 8.96 6.51
C GLU A 146 8.76 7.63 5.74
N ARG A 147 9.58 6.69 6.17
CA ARG A 147 9.67 5.36 5.54
C ARG A 147 8.34 4.60 5.57
N MET A 148 7.63 4.64 6.69
CA MET A 148 6.29 4.05 6.80
C MET A 148 5.30 4.79 5.89
N TYR A 149 5.30 6.11 5.94
CA TYR A 149 4.43 6.96 5.12
C TYR A 149 4.65 6.71 3.63
N ASP A 150 5.90 6.66 3.16
CA ASP A 150 6.25 6.35 1.77
C ASP A 150 5.72 4.97 1.34
N GLY A 151 5.91 3.93 2.17
CA GLY A 151 5.41 2.60 1.87
C GLY A 151 3.89 2.56 1.72
N ILE A 152 3.17 3.28 2.56
CA ILE A 152 1.71 3.34 2.51
C ILE A 152 1.23 4.19 1.33
N THR A 153 1.78 5.39 1.15
CA THR A 153 1.27 6.33 0.14
C THR A 153 1.62 5.94 -1.30
N LEU A 154 2.67 5.17 -1.50
CA LEU A 154 3.10 4.71 -2.82
C LEU A 154 2.67 3.27 -3.15
N GLN A 155 1.79 2.66 -2.36
CA GLN A 155 1.38 1.26 -2.55
C GLN A 155 0.76 0.96 -3.92
N GLY A 156 0.06 1.91 -4.50
CA GLY A 156 -0.48 1.80 -5.87
C GLY A 156 0.53 2.12 -6.99
N MET A 157 1.78 2.44 -6.65
CA MET A 157 2.77 2.99 -7.58
C MET A 157 4.11 2.23 -7.48
N GLY A 158 4.09 0.92 -7.66
CA GLY A 158 5.24 0.02 -7.41
C GLY A 158 6.56 0.45 -8.06
N SER A 159 6.53 1.05 -9.26
CA SER A 159 7.74 1.56 -9.92
C SER A 159 8.41 2.72 -9.18
N TYR A 160 7.65 3.52 -8.42
CA TYR A 160 8.20 4.61 -7.61
C TYR A 160 8.84 4.10 -6.32
N LEU A 161 8.35 2.99 -5.79
CA LEU A 161 8.90 2.34 -4.61
C LEU A 161 10.29 1.74 -4.85
N ALA A 162 10.62 1.34 -6.08
CA ALA A 162 11.92 0.75 -6.41
C ALA A 162 13.12 1.65 -6.03
N GLY A 163 12.90 2.99 -5.95
CA GLY A 163 13.90 3.95 -5.50
C GLY A 163 13.86 4.30 -4.00
N LYS A 164 12.95 3.69 -3.24
CA LYS A 164 12.74 3.99 -1.82
C LYS A 164 13.48 3.02 -0.90
N ASN A 165 13.39 3.30 0.41
CA ASN A 165 14.00 2.47 1.45
C ASN A 165 13.40 1.05 1.44
N ILE A 166 14.19 0.07 1.88
CA ILE A 166 13.78 -1.34 1.95
C ILE A 166 12.55 -1.53 2.83
N ASP A 167 12.39 -0.79 3.93
CA ASP A 167 11.24 -0.88 4.81
C ASP A 167 9.95 -0.45 4.10
N SER A 168 9.99 0.66 3.34
CA SER A 168 8.87 1.14 2.51
C SER A 168 8.47 0.09 1.46
N ASN A 169 9.46 -0.52 0.80
CA ASN A 169 9.22 -1.56 -0.20
C ASN A 169 8.55 -2.80 0.40
N TRP A 170 8.98 -3.23 1.62
CA TRP A 170 8.43 -4.44 2.23
C TRP A 170 7.01 -4.29 2.76
N ILE A 171 6.54 -3.08 3.05
CA ILE A 171 5.11 -2.86 3.31
C ILE A 171 4.31 -3.32 2.08
N VAL A 172 4.62 -2.80 0.89
CA VAL A 172 3.89 -3.10 -0.35
C VAL A 172 4.10 -4.54 -0.81
N GLN A 173 5.35 -5.03 -0.77
CA GLN A 173 5.64 -6.41 -1.17
C GLN A 173 4.83 -7.43 -0.36
N SER A 174 4.58 -7.14 0.91
CA SER A 174 3.77 -8.01 1.78
C SER A 174 2.29 -8.01 1.41
N VAL A 175 1.77 -6.86 0.98
CA VAL A 175 0.40 -6.73 0.44
C VAL A 175 0.26 -7.51 -0.87
N GLU A 176 1.27 -7.43 -1.75
CA GLU A 176 1.24 -8.10 -3.06
C GLU A 176 1.21 -9.64 -2.97
N PHE A 177 1.69 -10.24 -1.88
CA PHE A 177 1.62 -11.70 -1.70
C PHE A 177 0.19 -12.26 -1.61
N GLU A 178 -0.81 -11.42 -1.40
CA GLU A 178 -2.21 -11.80 -1.38
C GLU A 178 -2.83 -11.91 -2.78
N PHE A 179 -2.33 -11.12 -3.74
CA PHE A 179 -2.94 -11.02 -5.06
C PHE A 179 -2.60 -12.21 -5.97
N PRO A 180 -3.41 -12.43 -7.06
CA PRO A 180 -3.30 -13.64 -7.86
C PRO A 180 -1.93 -13.78 -8.53
N GLY A 181 -1.34 -14.93 -8.32
CA GLY A 181 -0.06 -15.33 -8.88
C GLY A 181 0.39 -16.64 -8.24
N PRO A 182 1.53 -17.18 -8.66
CA PRO A 182 2.12 -18.29 -7.92
C PRO A 182 2.53 -17.82 -6.52
N ARG A 183 2.36 -18.67 -5.53
CA ARG A 183 2.85 -18.43 -4.16
C ARG A 183 4.33 -18.07 -4.20
N SER A 184 4.71 -17.06 -3.44
CA SER A 184 6.10 -16.61 -3.38
C SER A 184 7.02 -17.70 -2.81
N PRO A 185 8.19 -17.95 -3.40
CA PRO A 185 9.18 -18.88 -2.85
C PRO A 185 9.76 -18.41 -1.50
N LEU A 186 9.55 -17.15 -1.11
CA LEU A 186 9.99 -16.61 0.17
C LEU A 186 9.12 -17.08 1.33
N ILE A 187 7.93 -17.60 1.07
CA ILE A 187 6.97 -18.05 2.08
C ILE A 187 6.71 -19.54 1.86
N ARG A 188 6.87 -20.35 2.91
CA ARG A 188 6.57 -21.79 2.82
C ARG A 188 5.09 -22.02 2.59
N ASN A 189 4.72 -23.06 1.84
CA ASN A 189 3.33 -23.40 1.60
C ASN A 189 2.55 -23.62 2.90
N ALA A 190 3.17 -24.27 3.90
CA ALA A 190 2.55 -24.49 5.21
C ALA A 190 2.24 -23.16 5.93
N ASP A 191 3.07 -22.12 5.77
CA ASP A 191 2.82 -20.80 6.35
C ASP A 191 1.63 -20.13 5.65
N TYR A 192 1.56 -20.21 4.31
CA TYR A 192 0.38 -19.74 3.56
C TYR A 192 -0.90 -20.43 4.07
N ASP A 193 -0.87 -21.76 4.22
CA ASP A 193 -2.04 -22.55 4.58
C ASP A 193 -2.54 -22.18 6.00
N THR A 194 -1.64 -21.98 6.96
CA THR A 194 -2.04 -21.58 8.33
C THR A 194 -2.57 -20.15 8.38
N ILE A 195 -1.97 -19.22 7.62
CA ILE A 195 -2.44 -17.84 7.54
C ILE A 195 -3.84 -17.78 6.92
N LEU A 196 -4.06 -18.49 5.79
CA LEU A 196 -5.36 -18.50 5.10
C LEU A 196 -6.43 -19.24 5.90
N ALA A 197 -6.07 -20.24 6.72
CA ALA A 197 -7.01 -20.92 7.60
C ALA A 197 -7.53 -20.00 8.72
N GLU A 198 -6.68 -19.12 9.27
CA GLU A 198 -7.06 -18.20 10.34
C GLU A 198 -7.69 -16.91 9.82
N PHE A 199 -7.19 -16.42 8.68
CA PHE A 199 -7.65 -15.21 8.02
C PHE A 199 -8.07 -15.51 6.56
N PRO A 200 -9.29 -16.00 6.31
CA PRO A 200 -9.76 -16.36 4.97
C PRO A 200 -9.76 -15.21 3.97
N ASN A 201 -9.47 -15.50 2.70
CA ASN A 201 -9.42 -14.51 1.60
C ASN A 201 -10.57 -14.65 0.59
N ASP A 202 -11.57 -15.44 0.87
CA ASP A 202 -12.69 -15.82 0.01
C ASP A 202 -13.58 -14.63 -0.44
N THR A 203 -13.52 -13.50 0.27
CA THR A 203 -14.30 -12.30 -0.04
C THR A 203 -13.45 -11.06 -0.37
N VAL A 204 -12.12 -11.19 -0.45
CA VAL A 204 -11.22 -10.03 -0.63
C VAL A 204 -11.49 -9.27 -1.93
N PHE A 205 -11.66 -9.95 -3.06
CA PHE A 205 -11.90 -9.26 -4.34
C PHE A 205 -13.26 -8.56 -4.39
N ARG A 206 -14.31 -9.18 -3.82
CA ARG A 206 -15.62 -8.54 -3.72
C ARG A 206 -15.55 -7.31 -2.83
N GLY A 207 -14.99 -7.45 -1.64
CA GLY A 207 -14.86 -6.35 -0.69
C GLY A 207 -14.01 -5.20 -1.23
N THR A 208 -12.90 -5.50 -1.90
CA THR A 208 -12.05 -4.51 -2.57
C THR A 208 -12.81 -3.77 -3.67
N ASN A 209 -13.55 -4.49 -4.53
CA ASN A 209 -14.36 -3.87 -5.58
C ASN A 209 -15.46 -2.96 -4.99
N GLU A 210 -16.13 -3.38 -3.93
CA GLU A 210 -17.13 -2.57 -3.22
C GLU A 210 -16.49 -1.32 -2.61
N THR A 211 -15.32 -1.45 -1.98
CA THR A 211 -14.61 -0.31 -1.39
C THR A 211 -14.14 0.69 -2.44
N PHE A 212 -13.56 0.24 -3.54
CA PHE A 212 -13.10 1.16 -4.59
C PHE A 212 -14.28 1.87 -5.26
N THR A 213 -15.40 1.18 -5.47
CA THR A 213 -16.64 1.80 -5.94
C THR A 213 -17.18 2.83 -4.95
N TRP A 214 -17.17 2.52 -3.65
CA TRP A 214 -17.58 3.44 -2.59
C TRP A 214 -16.65 4.66 -2.51
N LEU A 215 -15.34 4.48 -2.60
CA LEU A 215 -14.38 5.60 -2.63
C LEU A 215 -14.63 6.51 -3.83
N ALA A 216 -14.85 5.95 -5.03
CA ALA A 216 -15.17 6.72 -6.22
C ALA A 216 -16.50 7.48 -6.08
N LEU A 217 -17.48 6.90 -5.41
CA LEU A 217 -18.78 7.53 -5.15
C LEU A 217 -18.68 8.66 -4.12
N THR A 218 -17.96 8.46 -3.02
CA THR A 218 -17.98 9.36 -1.85
C THR A 218 -16.89 10.41 -1.88
N LYS A 219 -15.78 10.16 -2.61
CA LYS A 219 -14.64 11.07 -2.74
C LYS A 219 -14.07 11.10 -4.17
N PRO A 220 -14.87 11.44 -5.20
CA PRO A 220 -14.44 11.38 -6.59
C PRO A 220 -13.17 12.21 -6.87
N ALA A 221 -12.98 13.35 -6.20
CA ALA A 221 -11.78 14.17 -6.35
C ALA A 221 -10.49 13.46 -5.87
N GLY A 222 -10.61 12.56 -4.89
CA GLY A 222 -9.48 11.77 -4.37
C GLY A 222 -9.21 10.48 -5.14
N THR A 223 -10.07 10.11 -6.10
CA THR A 223 -9.92 8.87 -6.88
C THR A 223 -9.56 9.12 -8.34
N ARG A 224 -9.84 10.31 -8.86
CA ARG A 224 -9.48 10.67 -10.24
C ARG A 224 -7.99 10.68 -10.45
N GLY A 225 -7.53 10.06 -11.54
CA GLY A 225 -6.12 9.92 -11.88
C GLY A 225 -5.36 8.87 -11.07
N THR A 226 -6.03 8.15 -10.16
CA THR A 226 -5.50 6.96 -9.48
C THR A 226 -5.99 5.69 -10.17
N PHE A 227 -5.51 4.52 -9.76
CA PHE A 227 -6.03 3.25 -10.30
C PHE A 227 -7.51 2.99 -9.96
N ILE A 228 -8.07 3.68 -8.96
CA ILE A 228 -9.51 3.61 -8.59
C ILE A 228 -10.40 4.31 -9.62
N ASP A 229 -9.87 5.22 -10.42
CA ASP A 229 -10.61 5.94 -11.46
C ASP A 229 -11.40 4.99 -12.39
N TYR A 230 -10.83 3.85 -12.72
CA TYR A 230 -11.50 2.83 -13.55
C TYR A 230 -12.74 2.22 -12.87
N PHE A 231 -12.72 2.05 -11.54
CA PHE A 231 -13.86 1.57 -10.77
C PHE A 231 -14.97 2.61 -10.74
N GLY A 232 -14.63 3.90 -10.57
CA GLY A 232 -15.56 5.01 -10.66
C GLY A 232 -16.24 5.07 -12.03
N THR A 233 -15.44 5.00 -13.10
CA THR A 233 -15.96 5.02 -14.48
C THR A 233 -16.87 3.83 -14.77
N ALA A 234 -16.55 2.63 -14.26
CA ALA A 234 -17.29 1.42 -14.53
C ALA A 234 -18.59 1.28 -13.72
N TYR A 235 -18.62 1.78 -12.46
CA TYR A 235 -19.66 1.42 -11.51
C TYR A 235 -20.41 2.62 -10.90
N VAL A 236 -19.92 3.87 -11.05
CA VAL A 236 -20.52 5.05 -10.42
C VAL A 236 -21.22 5.93 -11.48
N PRO A 237 -22.58 6.02 -11.47
CA PRO A 237 -23.31 6.88 -12.40
C PRO A 237 -22.85 8.34 -12.29
N GLY A 238 -22.53 8.95 -13.42
CA GLY A 238 -22.10 10.37 -13.47
C GLY A 238 -20.66 10.63 -13.06
N TYR A 239 -19.88 9.61 -12.69
CA TYR A 239 -18.45 9.78 -12.39
C TYR A 239 -17.69 10.26 -13.64
N GLY A 240 -18.05 9.74 -14.82
CA GLY A 240 -17.46 10.12 -16.10
C GLY A 240 -16.08 9.49 -16.37
N PRO A 241 -15.53 9.72 -17.57
CA PRO A 241 -14.23 9.19 -17.95
C PRO A 241 -13.09 9.83 -17.13
N GLN A 242 -11.94 9.16 -17.15
CA GLN A 242 -10.71 9.67 -16.57
C GLN A 242 -10.41 11.08 -17.07
N SER A 243 -10.02 11.98 -16.17
CA SER A 243 -9.62 13.34 -16.54
C SER A 243 -8.26 13.33 -17.24
N HIS A 244 -8.23 13.91 -18.41
CA HIS A 244 -7.02 14.10 -19.21
C HIS A 244 -6.44 15.52 -19.04
N VAL A 245 -6.64 16.16 -17.88
CA VAL A 245 -6.33 17.59 -17.64
C VAL A 245 -4.91 17.97 -18.09
N ALA A 246 -3.91 17.20 -17.75
CA ALA A 246 -2.54 17.47 -18.16
C ALA A 246 -2.35 17.33 -19.67
N PHE A 247 -2.93 16.29 -20.27
CA PHE A 247 -2.88 16.09 -21.72
C PHE A 247 -3.59 17.22 -22.44
N ASP A 248 -4.80 17.57 -22.05
CA ASP A 248 -5.61 18.62 -22.70
C ASP A 248 -4.94 20.00 -22.54
N LEU A 249 -4.36 20.28 -21.36
CA LEU A 249 -3.62 21.52 -21.11
C LEU A 249 -2.39 21.63 -22.01
N ILE A 250 -1.57 20.58 -22.08
CA ILE A 250 -0.34 20.60 -22.87
C ILE A 250 -0.65 20.63 -24.36
N THR A 251 -1.58 19.81 -24.85
CA THR A 251 -1.93 19.78 -26.28
C THR A 251 -2.63 21.06 -26.73
N GLY A 252 -3.47 21.66 -25.89
CA GLY A 252 -4.05 22.98 -26.12
C GLY A 252 -2.98 24.06 -26.20
N GLY A 253 -2.04 24.05 -25.24
CA GLY A 253 -0.91 24.97 -25.23
C GLY A 253 -0.01 24.86 -26.47
N VAL A 254 0.24 23.64 -26.96
CA VAL A 254 0.99 23.42 -28.21
C VAL A 254 0.30 24.05 -29.40
N ALA A 255 -1.02 23.94 -29.51
CA ALA A 255 -1.80 24.55 -30.61
C ALA A 255 -1.69 26.07 -30.57
N ASP A 256 -1.80 26.68 -29.38
CA ASP A 256 -1.66 28.11 -29.17
C ASP A 256 -0.22 28.62 -29.50
N GLU A 257 0.80 27.85 -29.07
CA GLU A 257 2.20 28.15 -29.35
C GLU A 257 2.50 28.14 -30.86
N ILE A 258 2.03 27.15 -31.58
CA ILE A 258 2.16 27.04 -33.04
C ILE A 258 1.48 28.24 -33.72
N ALA A 259 0.30 28.65 -33.27
CA ALA A 259 -0.42 29.79 -33.81
C ALA A 259 0.31 31.11 -33.58
N GLN A 260 0.93 31.30 -32.42
CA GLN A 260 1.65 32.53 -32.05
C GLN A 260 3.10 32.56 -32.58
N HIS A 261 3.72 31.40 -32.76
CA HIS A 261 5.12 31.26 -33.14
C HIS A 261 5.32 30.26 -34.28
N PRO A 262 4.72 30.49 -35.47
CA PRO A 262 4.69 29.51 -36.56
C PRO A 262 6.07 29.17 -37.14
N ASN A 263 7.06 29.98 -36.89
CA ASN A 263 8.44 29.78 -37.36
C ASN A 263 9.38 29.22 -36.27
N SER A 264 8.90 28.95 -35.07
CA SER A 264 9.73 28.31 -34.04
C SER A 264 10.01 26.83 -34.43
N THR A 265 11.28 26.48 -34.34
CA THR A 265 11.70 25.08 -34.59
C THR A 265 11.86 24.37 -33.25
N PHE A 266 11.17 23.25 -33.09
CA PHE A 266 11.44 22.32 -32.02
C PHE A 266 11.79 20.95 -32.63
N VAL A 267 12.53 20.16 -31.91
CA VAL A 267 12.99 18.85 -32.40
C VAL A 267 11.78 17.91 -32.46
N SER A 268 11.26 17.67 -33.65
CA SER A 268 10.25 16.63 -33.91
C SER A 268 10.82 15.60 -34.82
N ASN A 269 11.34 14.53 -34.25
CA ASN A 269 11.67 13.29 -34.96
C ASN A 269 10.76 12.16 -34.48
N LEU A 270 9.53 12.48 -34.08
CA LEU A 270 8.47 11.52 -33.73
C LEU A 270 7.62 11.21 -34.96
#